data_25b501091c8699e902acbd3bd11d151a
#
_entry.id   25b501091c8699e902acbd3bd11d151a
#
_cell.length_a   1.000
_cell.length_b   1.000
_cell.length_c   1.000
_cell.angle_alpha   90.00
_cell.angle_beta   90.00
_cell.angle_gamma   90.00
#
_symmetry.space_group_name_H-M   'P 1'
#
loop_
_entity.id
_entity.type
_entity.pdbx_description
1 polymer ?
#
loop_
_entity_poly.entity_id
_entity_poly.type
_entity_poly.pdbx_seq_one_letter_code
_entity_poly.pdbx_strand_id
1 'polypeptide(L)'
;SSLDKYWVRSRILADLERGSLPDDAINAERLRGSTPPGHLGQRIVTKLAEDAMQICQRANRLRGDQAEQFIEIDFDLDEGNSPPLLWPDELIVDPMHPIHLRGRVGVRNHQIVHAVASRANARPLLDLWVDLLAVTIATDDPGWFGVLVPNGDLLRMAYPAPGHARDILAGR
;
A
#
# COMPACT_ATOMS: atom_id res chain seq x y z
N SER A 1 8.70 -16.20 -15.88
CA SER A 1 9.62 -15.08 -15.56
C SER A 1 9.52 -14.66 -14.10
N SER A 2 10.40 -13.79 -13.63
CA SER A 2 10.32 -13.21 -12.27
C SER A 2 9.06 -12.34 -12.08
N LEU A 3 8.62 -11.71 -13.16
CA LEU A 3 7.41 -10.88 -13.19
C LEU A 3 6.15 -11.74 -13.02
N ASP A 4 6.07 -12.90 -13.67
CA ASP A 4 4.92 -13.81 -13.51
C ASP A 4 4.81 -14.30 -12.06
N LYS A 5 5.93 -14.64 -11.44
CA LYS A 5 5.98 -15.02 -10.02
C LYS A 5 5.51 -13.91 -9.08
N TYR A 6 5.86 -12.66 -9.40
CA TYR A 6 5.37 -11.50 -8.65
C TYR A 6 3.84 -11.39 -8.75
N TRP A 7 3.28 -11.45 -9.96
CA TRP A 7 1.83 -11.35 -10.15
C TRP A 7 1.05 -12.46 -9.47
N VAL A 8 1.53 -13.71 -9.58
CA VAL A 8 0.91 -14.85 -8.89
C VAL A 8 0.92 -14.64 -7.38
N ARG A 9 2.05 -14.28 -6.79
CA ARG A 9 2.16 -14.02 -5.36
C ARG A 9 1.30 -12.85 -4.91
N SER A 10 1.21 -11.78 -5.69
CA SER A 10 0.37 -10.61 -5.39
C SER A 10 -1.11 -10.96 -5.35
N ARG A 11 -1.59 -11.77 -6.28
CA ARG A 11 -2.99 -12.22 -6.29
C ARG A 11 -3.31 -13.14 -5.11
N ILE A 12 -2.43 -14.11 -4.81
CA ILE A 12 -2.58 -14.97 -3.66
C ILE A 12 -2.62 -14.14 -2.37
N LEU A 13 -1.72 -13.17 -2.21
CA LEU A 13 -1.71 -12.28 -1.05
C LEU A 13 -3.02 -11.50 -0.92
N ALA A 14 -3.52 -10.94 -2.02
CA ALA A 14 -4.79 -10.21 -2.03
C ALA A 14 -5.99 -11.12 -1.69
N ASP A 15 -5.99 -12.38 -2.12
CA ASP A 15 -7.03 -13.36 -1.76
C ASP A 15 -6.97 -13.70 -0.26
N LEU A 16 -5.78 -13.92 0.30
CA LEU A 16 -5.57 -14.16 1.73
C LEU A 16 -5.98 -12.95 2.60
N GLU A 17 -5.69 -11.73 2.17
CA GLU A 17 -6.12 -10.51 2.88
C GLU A 17 -7.64 -10.33 2.88
N ARG A 18 -8.34 -10.86 1.87
CA ARG A 18 -9.81 -10.91 1.82
C ARG A 18 -10.41 -12.07 2.64
N GLY A 19 -9.58 -12.88 3.29
CA GLY A 19 -10.02 -14.00 4.13
C GLY A 19 -10.18 -15.32 3.40
N SER A 20 -9.70 -15.45 2.15
CA SER A 20 -9.68 -16.74 1.45
C SER A 20 -8.76 -17.75 2.14
N LEU A 21 -9.14 -19.02 2.09
CA LEU A 21 -8.25 -20.10 2.57
C LEU A 21 -7.05 -20.26 1.62
N PRO A 22 -5.87 -20.63 2.12
CA PRO A 22 -4.67 -20.83 1.30
C PRO A 22 -4.89 -21.80 0.12
N ASP A 23 -5.59 -22.90 0.35
CA ASP A 23 -5.86 -23.90 -0.68
C ASP A 23 -6.77 -23.35 -1.79
N ASP A 24 -7.74 -22.50 -1.45
CA ASP A 24 -8.63 -21.87 -2.43
C ASP A 24 -7.84 -20.87 -3.30
N ALA A 25 -6.97 -20.08 -2.69
CA ALA A 25 -6.10 -19.14 -3.41
C ALA A 25 -5.13 -19.88 -4.36
N ILE A 26 -4.54 -21.00 -3.92
CA ILE A 26 -3.70 -21.87 -4.75
C ILE A 26 -4.50 -22.46 -5.92
N ASN A 27 -5.69 -22.98 -5.67
CA ASN A 27 -6.55 -23.56 -6.69
C ASN A 27 -7.00 -22.50 -7.71
N ALA A 28 -7.32 -21.30 -7.28
CA ALA A 28 -7.65 -20.19 -8.18
C ALA A 28 -6.50 -19.87 -9.16
N GLU A 29 -5.25 -19.85 -8.68
CA GLU A 29 -4.09 -19.63 -9.57
C GLU A 29 -3.84 -20.79 -10.54
N ARG A 30 -4.09 -22.03 -10.10
CA ARG A 30 -4.00 -23.21 -10.99
C ARG A 30 -5.02 -23.15 -12.12
N LEU A 31 -6.27 -22.79 -11.81
CA LEU A 31 -7.34 -22.64 -12.80
C LEU A 31 -7.09 -21.50 -13.79
N ARG A 32 -6.37 -20.45 -13.39
CA ARG A 32 -5.95 -19.36 -14.28
C ARG A 32 -4.87 -19.75 -15.26
N GLY A 33 -4.23 -20.92 -15.10
CA GLY A 33 -3.13 -21.34 -15.97
C GLY A 33 -1.87 -20.46 -15.90
N SER A 34 -1.71 -19.74 -14.79
CA SER A 34 -0.59 -18.77 -14.61
C SER A 34 0.76 -19.44 -14.41
N THR A 35 0.80 -20.76 -14.29
CA THR A 35 2.01 -21.57 -14.07
C THR A 35 2.07 -22.75 -15.00
N PRO A 36 3.27 -23.30 -15.28
CA PRO A 36 3.41 -24.50 -16.09
C PRO A 36 2.55 -25.65 -15.57
N PRO A 37 2.02 -26.52 -16.45
CA PRO A 37 1.26 -27.69 -16.00
C PRO A 37 2.14 -28.70 -15.26
N GLY A 38 1.50 -29.57 -14.46
CA GLY A 38 2.14 -30.66 -13.75
C GLY A 38 2.85 -30.27 -12.46
N HIS A 39 3.71 -31.17 -11.98
CA HIS A 39 4.36 -31.05 -10.67
C HIS A 39 5.23 -29.80 -10.50
N LEU A 40 5.87 -29.33 -11.58
CA LEU A 40 6.72 -28.14 -11.52
C LEU A 40 5.89 -26.89 -11.21
N GLY A 41 4.79 -26.69 -11.92
CA GLY A 41 3.89 -25.57 -11.66
C GLY A 41 3.27 -25.62 -10.27
N GLN A 42 2.88 -26.81 -9.82
CA GLN A 42 2.37 -27.00 -8.47
C GLN A 42 3.38 -26.58 -7.40
N ARG A 43 4.64 -27.00 -7.51
CA ARG A 43 5.71 -26.59 -6.56
C ARG A 43 5.92 -25.10 -6.56
N ILE A 44 5.88 -24.45 -7.75
CA ILE A 44 6.04 -23.01 -7.87
C ILE A 44 4.89 -22.27 -7.14
N VAL A 45 3.63 -22.63 -7.42
CA VAL A 45 2.47 -21.99 -6.77
C VAL A 45 2.49 -22.21 -5.28
N THR A 46 2.77 -23.43 -4.80
CA THR A 46 2.86 -23.71 -3.37
C THR A 46 3.91 -22.83 -2.69
N LYS A 47 5.10 -22.69 -3.27
CA LYS A 47 6.15 -21.82 -2.73
C LYS A 47 5.75 -20.35 -2.68
N LEU A 48 5.08 -19.86 -3.73
CA LEU A 48 4.59 -18.48 -3.78
C LEU A 48 3.47 -18.24 -2.77
N ALA A 49 2.64 -19.25 -2.52
CA ALA A 49 1.59 -19.19 -1.50
C ALA A 49 2.18 -19.19 -0.08
N GLU A 50 3.21 -19.99 0.19
CA GLU A 50 3.94 -19.94 1.47
C GLU A 50 4.52 -18.55 1.73
N ASP A 51 5.17 -17.94 0.73
CA ASP A 51 5.71 -16.57 0.83
C ASP A 51 4.57 -15.56 1.12
N ALA A 52 3.43 -15.65 0.41
CA ALA A 52 2.28 -14.78 0.61
C ALA A 52 1.64 -14.97 1.99
N MET A 53 1.50 -16.21 2.47
CA MET A 53 1.00 -16.51 3.82
C MET A 53 1.89 -15.89 4.90
N GLN A 54 3.21 -15.97 4.77
CA GLN A 54 4.14 -15.36 5.73
C GLN A 54 3.96 -13.83 5.78
N ILE A 55 3.78 -13.18 4.63
CA ILE A 55 3.51 -11.74 4.55
C ILE A 55 2.18 -11.42 5.23
N CYS A 56 1.11 -12.12 4.88
CA CYS A 56 -0.22 -11.93 5.44
C CYS A 56 -0.23 -12.14 6.97
N GLN A 57 0.40 -13.20 7.47
CA GLN A 57 0.50 -13.47 8.91
C GLN A 57 1.26 -12.36 9.65
N ARG A 58 2.36 -11.84 9.08
CA ARG A 58 3.10 -10.73 9.68
C ARG A 58 2.26 -9.45 9.70
N ALA A 59 1.56 -9.15 8.62
CA ALA A 59 0.65 -8.01 8.55
C ALA A 59 -0.48 -8.13 9.58
N ASN A 60 -1.11 -9.29 9.71
CA ASN A 60 -2.18 -9.52 10.67
C ASN A 60 -1.72 -9.43 12.13
N ARG A 61 -0.51 -9.89 12.46
CA ARG A 61 0.07 -9.68 13.80
C ARG A 61 0.25 -8.21 14.14
N LEU A 62 0.63 -7.37 13.17
CA LEU A 62 0.78 -5.93 13.34
C LEU A 62 -0.57 -5.23 13.45
N ARG A 63 -1.56 -5.66 12.67
CA ARG A 63 -2.93 -5.13 12.69
C ARG A 63 -3.64 -5.46 14.02
N GLY A 64 -3.27 -6.58 14.68
CA GLY A 64 -3.93 -7.05 15.90
C GLY A 64 -5.37 -7.49 15.67
N ASP A 65 -6.12 -7.67 16.76
CA ASP A 65 -7.52 -8.15 16.72
C ASP A 65 -8.56 -7.02 16.60
N GLN A 66 -8.13 -5.77 16.51
CA GLN A 66 -9.05 -4.65 16.37
C GLN A 66 -9.67 -4.63 14.97
N ALA A 67 -10.95 -4.26 14.93
CA ALA A 67 -11.65 -4.05 13.68
C ALA A 67 -10.97 -2.94 12.86
N GLU A 68 -10.95 -3.13 11.55
CA GLU A 68 -10.48 -2.10 10.64
C GLU A 68 -11.44 -0.91 10.67
N GLN A 69 -10.89 0.28 10.82
CA GLN A 69 -11.59 1.54 10.70
C GLN A 69 -11.17 2.20 9.39
N PHE A 70 -12.06 2.96 8.79
CA PHE A 70 -11.76 3.72 7.58
C PHE A 70 -11.81 5.21 7.90
N ILE A 71 -10.73 5.90 7.58
CA ILE A 71 -10.66 7.37 7.65
C ILE A 71 -11.00 7.90 6.26
N GLU A 72 -12.06 8.71 6.18
CA GLU A 72 -12.44 9.40 4.97
C GLU A 72 -11.48 10.57 4.73
N ILE A 73 -10.97 10.64 3.53
CA ILE A 73 -10.07 11.70 3.04
C ILE A 73 -10.90 12.55 2.08
N ASP A 74 -11.10 13.80 2.40
CA ASP A 74 -11.84 14.74 1.56
C ASP A 74 -11.40 16.17 1.91
N PHE A 75 -10.36 16.66 1.24
CA PHE A 75 -9.85 18.01 1.45
C PHE A 75 -9.16 18.58 0.21
N ASP A 76 -9.14 19.90 0.12
CA ASP A 76 -8.40 20.62 -0.87
C ASP A 76 -6.99 20.92 -0.38
N LEU A 77 -6.00 20.70 -1.25
CA LEU A 77 -4.65 21.20 -1.06
C LEU A 77 -4.62 22.61 -1.62
N ASP A 78 -4.69 23.62 -0.74
CA ASP A 78 -4.61 25.00 -1.14
C ASP A 78 -3.28 25.28 -1.86
N GLU A 79 -3.35 25.74 -3.09
CA GLU A 79 -2.21 26.26 -3.86
C GLU A 79 -1.80 27.64 -3.35
N GLY A 80 -1.57 27.77 -2.05
CA GLY A 80 -1.05 29.01 -1.49
C GLY A 80 0.40 29.22 -1.93
N ASN A 81 0.62 29.99 -2.98
CA ASN A 81 1.90 30.65 -3.32
C ASN A 81 3.13 29.73 -3.45
N SER A 82 2.96 28.50 -3.91
CA SER A 82 4.10 27.65 -4.24
C SER A 82 4.82 28.24 -5.46
N PRO A 83 6.15 28.43 -5.42
CA PRO A 83 6.88 28.74 -6.64
C PRO A 83 6.61 27.63 -7.66
N PRO A 84 6.44 27.94 -8.94
CA PRO A 84 6.18 26.93 -9.95
C PRO A 84 7.30 25.89 -9.86
N LEU A 85 6.93 24.63 -9.56
CA LEU A 85 7.85 23.53 -9.74
C LEU A 85 8.28 23.57 -11.20
N LEU A 86 9.57 23.79 -11.43
CA LEU A 86 10.17 23.74 -12.76
C LEU A 86 10.17 22.26 -13.23
N TRP A 87 9.00 21.78 -13.62
CA TRP A 87 8.89 20.58 -14.41
C TRP A 87 9.29 20.93 -15.85
N PRO A 88 9.92 20.02 -16.59
CA PRO A 88 10.17 20.22 -18.02
C PRO A 88 8.86 20.64 -18.70
N ASP A 89 8.91 21.55 -19.65
CA ASP A 89 7.84 22.34 -20.28
C ASP A 89 6.59 21.58 -20.79
N GLU A 90 6.47 20.28 -20.58
CA GLU A 90 5.39 19.43 -21.12
C GLU A 90 4.27 19.07 -20.12
N LEU A 91 4.42 19.40 -18.84
CA LEU A 91 3.38 19.19 -17.81
C LEU A 91 3.05 20.51 -17.12
N ILE A 92 2.39 21.39 -17.86
CA ILE A 92 1.72 22.55 -17.26
C ILE A 92 0.47 22.01 -16.57
N VAL A 93 0.58 21.65 -15.29
CA VAL A 93 -0.60 21.57 -14.42
C VAL A 93 -1.08 23.01 -14.28
N ASP A 94 -2.30 23.28 -14.74
CA ASP A 94 -2.91 24.61 -14.63
C ASP A 94 -2.90 25.04 -13.16
N PRO A 95 -2.14 26.10 -12.79
CA PRO A 95 -2.00 26.51 -11.38
C PRO A 95 -3.29 27.10 -10.78
N MET A 96 -4.38 27.10 -11.51
CA MET A 96 -5.66 27.72 -11.12
C MET A 96 -6.64 26.74 -10.49
N HIS A 97 -6.37 25.42 -10.45
CA HIS A 97 -7.30 24.46 -9.89
C HIS A 97 -6.74 23.86 -8.60
N PRO A 98 -7.44 23.98 -7.46
CA PRO A 98 -7.05 23.32 -6.23
C PRO A 98 -7.00 21.80 -6.44
N ILE A 99 -5.95 21.16 -5.97
CA ILE A 99 -5.87 19.70 -5.98
C ILE A 99 -6.81 19.18 -4.88
N HIS A 100 -7.91 18.57 -5.31
CA HIS A 100 -8.85 17.92 -4.41
C HIS A 100 -8.44 16.48 -4.15
N LEU A 101 -8.11 16.15 -2.91
CA LEU A 101 -7.75 14.78 -2.50
C LEU A 101 -8.97 14.11 -1.88
N ARG A 102 -9.41 13.01 -2.49
CA ARG A 102 -10.55 12.25 -2.02
C ARG A 102 -10.25 10.76 -1.99
N GLY A 103 -10.62 10.08 -0.91
CA GLY A 103 -10.44 8.66 -0.77
C GLY A 103 -10.80 8.17 0.63
N ARG A 104 -10.37 6.96 0.94
CA ARG A 104 -10.45 6.41 2.30
C ARG A 104 -9.25 5.52 2.57
N VAL A 105 -8.75 5.55 3.78
CA VAL A 105 -7.60 4.75 4.22
C VAL A 105 -8.03 3.84 5.36
N GLY A 106 -7.74 2.54 5.22
CA GLY A 106 -7.96 1.56 6.27
C GLY A 106 -6.88 1.64 7.35
N VAL A 107 -7.29 1.79 8.60
CA VAL A 107 -6.40 1.96 9.73
C VAL A 107 -6.76 1.02 10.89
N ARG A 108 -5.78 0.67 11.73
CA ARG A 108 -5.99 -0.06 12.99
C ARG A 108 -4.95 0.39 14.01
N ASN A 109 -5.35 0.66 15.25
CA ASN A 109 -4.42 1.03 16.32
C ASN A 109 -3.46 2.19 15.97
N HIS A 110 -3.96 3.26 15.37
CA HIS A 110 -3.14 4.40 14.92
C HIS A 110 -2.03 4.01 13.93
N GLN A 111 -2.24 2.95 13.17
CA GLN A 111 -1.28 2.51 12.16
C GLN A 111 -1.94 2.15 10.84
N ILE A 112 -1.19 2.36 9.76
CA ILE A 112 -1.49 1.95 8.41
C ILE A 112 -0.55 0.79 8.07
N VAL A 113 -1.08 -0.39 7.72
CA VAL A 113 -0.27 -1.57 7.43
C VAL A 113 -0.50 -2.00 5.98
N HIS A 114 0.51 -1.80 5.14
CA HIS A 114 0.51 -2.27 3.76
C HIS A 114 1.29 -3.58 3.63
N ALA A 115 0.62 -4.65 3.20
CA ALA A 115 1.24 -5.92 2.85
C ALA A 115 1.52 -5.95 1.34
N VAL A 116 2.76 -6.24 0.95
CA VAL A 116 3.14 -6.26 -0.46
C VAL A 116 3.94 -7.49 -0.82
N ALA A 117 3.62 -8.09 -1.98
CA ALA A 117 4.25 -9.31 -2.46
C ALA A 117 5.68 -9.10 -3.01
N SER A 118 6.10 -7.87 -3.23
CA SER A 118 7.47 -7.52 -3.65
C SER A 118 8.41 -7.34 -2.45
N ARG A 119 9.70 -7.17 -2.75
CA ARG A 119 10.61 -6.52 -1.81
C ARG A 119 10.18 -5.06 -1.66
N ALA A 120 10.62 -4.41 -0.58
CA ALA A 120 10.42 -2.97 -0.44
C ALA A 120 11.09 -2.25 -1.61
N ASN A 121 10.31 -1.43 -2.31
CA ASN A 121 10.76 -0.57 -3.40
C ASN A 121 10.03 0.77 -3.33
N ALA A 122 10.39 1.70 -4.19
CA ALA A 122 9.91 3.07 -4.12
C ALA A 122 8.37 3.19 -4.17
N ARG A 123 7.70 2.42 -5.04
CA ARG A 123 6.26 2.55 -5.26
C ARG A 123 5.42 2.24 -4.00
N PRO A 124 5.47 1.05 -3.38
CA PRO A 124 4.69 0.79 -2.17
C PRO A 124 5.11 1.65 -0.97
N LEU A 125 6.35 2.15 -0.95
CA LEU A 125 6.77 3.13 0.06
C LEU A 125 6.08 4.47 -0.16
N LEU A 126 5.98 4.92 -1.40
CA LEU A 126 5.28 6.15 -1.76
C LEU A 126 3.78 6.03 -1.48
N ASP A 127 3.15 4.91 -1.85
CA ASP A 127 1.74 4.65 -1.58
C ASP A 127 1.45 4.74 -0.06
N LEU A 128 2.26 4.07 0.77
CA LEU A 128 2.15 4.14 2.23
C LEU A 128 2.40 5.55 2.77
N TRP A 129 3.37 6.27 2.19
CA TRP A 129 3.70 7.63 2.58
C TRP A 129 2.54 8.60 2.31
N VAL A 130 1.93 8.51 1.14
CA VAL A 130 0.77 9.34 0.77
C VAL A 130 -0.41 9.06 1.70
N ASP A 131 -0.72 7.79 1.97
CA ASP A 131 -1.79 7.42 2.90
C ASP A 131 -1.53 7.96 4.30
N LEU A 132 -0.29 7.88 4.78
CA LEU A 132 0.10 8.39 6.09
C LEU A 132 -0.07 9.92 6.18
N LEU A 133 0.36 10.67 5.16
CA LEU A 133 0.18 12.10 5.08
C LEU A 133 -1.32 12.47 5.05
N ALA A 134 -2.11 11.78 4.23
CA ALA A 134 -3.53 12.04 4.09
C ALA A 134 -4.30 11.80 5.41
N VAL A 135 -4.04 10.69 6.09
CA VAL A 135 -4.64 10.37 7.39
C VAL A 135 -4.26 11.41 8.44
N THR A 136 -3.00 11.78 8.48
CA THR A 136 -2.49 12.81 9.40
C THR A 136 -3.22 14.14 9.24
N ILE A 137 -3.42 14.58 7.99
CA ILE A 137 -4.14 15.83 7.69
C ILE A 137 -5.61 15.70 8.06
N ALA A 138 -6.25 14.58 7.70
CA ALA A 138 -7.68 14.38 7.92
C ALA A 138 -8.04 14.28 9.42
N THR A 139 -7.12 13.79 10.25
CA THR A 139 -7.36 13.60 11.68
C THR A 139 -6.76 14.70 12.56
N ASP A 140 -5.88 15.51 12.01
CA ASP A 140 -5.04 16.50 12.74
C ASP A 140 -4.29 15.85 13.93
N ASP A 141 -3.92 14.58 13.79
CA ASP A 141 -3.31 13.76 14.85
C ASP A 141 -1.90 13.32 14.48
N PRO A 142 -0.89 13.66 15.28
CA PRO A 142 0.49 13.27 15.05
C PRO A 142 0.85 11.83 15.45
N GLY A 143 -0.08 11.05 15.98
CA GLY A 143 0.18 9.71 16.50
C GLY A 143 0.27 8.61 15.45
N TRP A 144 0.02 8.90 14.17
CA TRP A 144 -0.04 7.91 13.10
C TRP A 144 1.34 7.43 12.65
N PHE A 145 1.44 6.16 12.30
CA PHE A 145 2.63 5.60 11.65
C PHE A 145 2.25 4.56 10.59
N GLY A 146 3.11 4.44 9.59
CA GLY A 146 2.97 3.48 8.51
C GLY A 146 3.92 2.29 8.68
N VAL A 147 3.44 1.09 8.33
CA VAL A 147 4.26 -0.13 8.30
C VAL A 147 4.09 -0.81 6.94
N LEU A 148 5.19 -0.96 6.21
CA LEU A 148 5.26 -1.78 5.02
C LEU A 148 5.74 -3.18 5.40
N VAL A 149 4.94 -4.19 5.02
CA VAL A 149 5.22 -5.61 5.22
C VAL A 149 5.55 -6.25 3.87
N PRO A 150 6.82 -6.19 3.41
CA PRO A 150 7.24 -6.75 2.14
C PRO A 150 7.63 -8.22 2.27
N ASN A 151 7.97 -8.82 1.14
CA ASN A 151 8.72 -10.08 1.11
C ASN A 151 10.20 -9.81 1.49
N GLY A 152 10.46 -9.66 2.78
CA GLY A 152 11.76 -9.27 3.36
C GLY A 152 11.58 -8.56 4.70
N ASP A 153 12.46 -7.63 5.01
CA ASP A 153 12.44 -6.89 6.26
C ASP A 153 11.29 -5.88 6.32
N LEU A 154 10.74 -5.70 7.52
CA LEU A 154 9.71 -4.71 7.79
C LEU A 154 10.28 -3.31 7.71
N LEU A 155 9.52 -2.38 7.15
CA LEU A 155 9.84 -0.96 7.16
C LEU A 155 8.76 -0.19 7.91
N ARG A 156 9.19 0.63 8.85
CA ARG A 156 8.32 1.51 9.61
C ARG A 156 8.60 2.96 9.22
N MET A 157 7.53 3.70 8.94
CA MET A 157 7.58 5.12 8.63
C MET A 157 6.96 5.89 9.80
N ALA A 158 7.71 6.81 10.35
CA ALA A 158 7.20 7.80 11.27
C ALA A 158 6.64 8.97 10.43
N TYR A 159 5.74 9.68 11.01
CA TYR A 159 4.96 10.71 10.43
C TYR A 159 5.59 12.12 10.63
N PRO A 160 5.42 13.07 9.71
CA PRO A 160 5.74 14.49 9.91
C PRO A 160 4.58 15.23 10.61
N ALA A 161 4.82 16.41 11.21
CA ALA A 161 3.76 17.22 11.87
C ALA A 161 2.63 17.61 10.90
N PRO A 162 1.33 17.72 11.33
CA PRO A 162 0.18 17.90 10.44
C PRO A 162 0.32 19.08 9.47
N GLY A 163 0.85 20.21 9.92
CA GLY A 163 1.13 21.35 9.07
C GLY A 163 2.16 21.03 7.98
N HIS A 164 3.22 20.33 8.35
CA HIS A 164 4.25 19.89 7.42
C HIS A 164 3.76 18.82 6.43
N ALA A 165 2.80 17.98 6.85
CA ALA A 165 2.18 17.00 5.95
C ALA A 165 1.43 17.66 4.80
N ARG A 166 0.69 18.74 5.07
CA ARG A 166 0.04 19.53 4.02
C ARG A 166 1.03 20.17 3.06
N ASP A 167 2.11 20.74 3.58
CA ASP A 167 3.16 21.34 2.75
C ASP A 167 3.80 20.32 1.83
N ILE A 168 4.13 19.13 2.33
CA ILE A 168 4.68 18.04 1.51
C ILE A 168 3.72 17.62 0.40
N LEU A 169 2.43 17.39 0.70
CA LEU A 169 1.44 17.00 -0.31
C LEU A 169 1.16 18.13 -1.31
N ALA A 170 1.24 19.38 -0.89
CA ALA A 170 1.13 20.55 -1.77
C ALA A 170 2.42 20.85 -2.56
N GLY A 171 3.49 20.06 -2.37
CA GLY A 171 4.77 20.27 -3.05
C GLY A 171 5.56 21.47 -2.56
N ARG A 172 5.42 21.82 -1.28
CA ARG A 172 6.11 22.96 -0.64
C ARG A 172 7.28 22.53 0.23
#